data_7dfb2e9c799b7b3ccaf3adc102187134
#
_entry.id   7dfb2e9c799b7b3ccaf3adc102187134
#
_cell.length_a   1.000
_cell.length_b   1.000
_cell.length_c   1.000
_cell.angle_alpha   90.00
_cell.angle_beta   90.00
_cell.angle_gamma   90.00
#
_symmetry.space_group_name_H-M   'P 1'
#
loop_
_entity.id
_entity.type
_entity.pdbx_description
1 polymer ?
#
loop_
_entity_poly.entity_id
_entity_poly.type
_entity_poly.pdbx_seq_one_letter_code
_entity_poly.pdbx_strand_id
1 'polypeptide(L)'
;MKRRRPVHTLAIVFGVVAAVPSIAAADTSFPAAAGDMTARGNLLVWTPWTGPGRLMSGFGDAAPPLPIPRARFGSVDLGTDARGRTVLVYRSCQAARPRHCAVYLYDFASQRHRRLAALDRSGCRVGDVRISRGTVAFARDCGGRALDGLYLKRPGKPVRRMRGVPAVRSFDLDGNTVAFIHSQQRDGPEESTWWLTIEVRVLQLGQRRSRLLARERQLVSPAPSGAYVEDVRLDSRFAYWERQVFTEDFRQEILRRPINGSAPPTQLERAGRLYVDTYADRLGSYAVSGDRMYYSRPAYVTGSEAFIAQVAGTPVFR
;
A
#
# COMPACT_ATOMS: atom_id res chain seq x y z
N MET A 1 64.82 38.85 42.07
CA MET A 1 64.10 38.42 40.89
C MET A 1 62.86 37.59 41.29
N LYS A 2 61.65 38.18 41.26
CA LYS A 2 60.38 37.50 41.61
C LYS A 2 59.71 37.09 40.32
N ARG A 3 59.59 35.75 40.04
CA ARG A 3 58.88 35.21 38.93
C ARG A 3 57.38 35.25 39.24
N ARG A 4 56.58 35.98 38.45
CA ARG A 4 55.11 35.95 38.48
C ARG A 4 54.68 34.75 37.68
N ARG A 5 53.80 33.89 38.27
CA ARG A 5 53.07 32.78 37.58
C ARG A 5 51.82 33.35 36.90
N PRO A 6 51.49 32.94 35.66
CA PRO A 6 50.26 33.34 35.05
C PRO A 6 49.08 32.52 35.62
N VAL A 7 48.01 33.21 35.97
CA VAL A 7 46.76 32.63 36.38
C VAL A 7 45.98 32.33 35.08
N HIS A 8 45.76 31.06 34.79
CA HIS A 8 44.85 30.65 33.68
C HIS A 8 43.41 30.68 34.18
N THR A 9 42.63 31.64 33.69
CA THR A 9 41.21 31.71 33.91
C THR A 9 40.50 30.73 32.93
N LEU A 10 39.95 29.65 33.47
CA LEU A 10 39.16 28.69 32.72
C LEU A 10 37.75 29.25 32.53
N ALA A 11 37.39 29.70 31.32
CA ALA A 11 36.04 30.10 30.96
C ALA A 11 35.20 28.86 30.64
N ILE A 12 34.31 28.50 31.56
CA ILE A 12 33.30 27.43 31.32
C ILE A 12 32.16 28.07 30.54
N VAL A 13 32.08 27.75 29.24
CA VAL A 13 30.95 28.10 28.40
C VAL A 13 29.85 27.07 28.67
N PHE A 14 28.83 27.46 29.43
CA PHE A 14 27.58 26.69 29.51
C PHE A 14 26.80 26.83 28.20
N GLY A 15 26.92 25.84 27.35
CA GLY A 15 26.05 25.70 26.20
C GLY A 15 24.61 25.36 26.67
N VAL A 16 23.73 26.33 26.64
CA VAL A 16 22.28 26.07 26.79
C VAL A 16 21.84 25.34 25.55
N VAL A 17 21.73 24.01 25.60
CA VAL A 17 21.04 23.23 24.61
C VAL A 17 19.54 23.54 24.80
N ALA A 18 19.03 24.47 24.01
CA ALA A 18 17.60 24.66 23.89
C ALA A 18 17.01 23.37 23.33
N ALA A 19 16.36 22.59 24.18
CA ALA A 19 15.52 21.51 23.75
C ALA A 19 14.38 22.11 22.90
N VAL A 20 14.54 22.02 21.58
CA VAL A 20 13.44 22.31 20.66
C VAL A 20 12.35 21.30 21.00
N PRO A 21 11.17 21.75 21.50
CA PRO A 21 10.07 20.82 21.71
C PRO A 21 9.79 20.17 20.35
N SER A 22 9.93 18.86 20.27
CA SER A 22 9.44 18.11 19.12
C SER A 22 7.92 18.31 19.12
N ILE A 23 7.45 19.22 18.29
CA ILE A 23 6.03 19.32 17.97
C ILE A 23 5.68 17.95 17.42
N ALA A 24 4.98 17.14 18.20
CA ALA A 24 4.31 15.96 17.71
C ALA A 24 3.47 16.47 16.54
N ALA A 25 3.85 16.07 15.32
CA ALA A 25 3.09 16.46 14.16
C ALA A 25 1.66 15.96 14.39
N ALA A 26 0.74 16.90 14.65
CA ALA A 26 -0.65 16.58 14.79
C ALA A 26 -1.09 15.82 13.54
N ASP A 27 -1.88 14.78 13.70
CA ASP A 27 -2.47 14.07 12.60
C ASP A 27 -3.21 15.10 11.73
N THR A 28 -2.78 15.22 10.48
CA THR A 28 -3.41 16.11 9.53
C THR A 28 -4.46 15.30 8.79
N SER A 29 -5.72 15.68 8.93
CA SER A 29 -6.82 15.08 8.18
C SER A 29 -7.45 16.09 7.25
N PHE A 30 -7.99 15.62 6.13
CA PHE A 30 -8.77 16.42 5.21
C PHE A 30 -9.86 15.56 4.56
N PRO A 31 -11.03 16.13 4.22
CA PRO A 31 -12.07 15.40 3.54
C PRO A 31 -11.61 14.94 2.16
N ALA A 32 -11.65 13.65 1.90
CA ALA A 32 -11.37 13.09 0.58
C ALA A 32 -12.10 11.76 0.38
N ALA A 33 -12.75 11.60 -0.76
CA ALA A 33 -13.31 10.32 -1.18
C ALA A 33 -12.23 9.52 -1.91
N ALA A 34 -11.37 8.84 -1.15
CA ALA A 34 -10.23 8.09 -1.69
C ALA A 34 -10.55 6.59 -1.86
N GLY A 35 -10.32 6.07 -3.06
CA GLY A 35 -10.33 4.65 -3.37
C GLY A 35 -8.97 4.01 -3.06
N ASP A 36 -8.15 3.76 -4.07
CA ASP A 36 -6.76 3.31 -3.85
C ASP A 36 -5.83 4.52 -3.68
N MET A 37 -4.79 4.38 -2.86
CA MET A 37 -3.83 5.46 -2.60
C MET A 37 -2.39 4.95 -2.58
N THR A 38 -1.48 5.85 -2.88
CA THR A 38 -0.04 5.61 -2.86
C THR A 38 0.69 6.87 -2.43
N ALA A 39 1.80 6.71 -1.72
CA ALA A 39 2.61 7.83 -1.24
C ALA A 39 4.10 7.60 -1.48
N ARG A 40 4.83 8.71 -1.73
CA ARG A 40 6.28 8.71 -1.81
C ARG A 40 6.85 10.06 -1.38
N GLY A 41 7.65 10.06 -0.32
CA GLY A 41 8.05 11.32 0.33
C GLY A 41 6.81 12.11 0.76
N ASN A 42 6.73 13.35 0.33
CA ASN A 42 5.59 14.23 0.59
C ASN A 42 4.51 14.20 -0.51
N LEU A 43 4.66 13.34 -1.50
CA LEU A 43 3.68 13.20 -2.57
C LEU A 43 2.70 12.09 -2.24
N LEU A 44 1.42 12.42 -2.18
CA LEU A 44 0.31 11.49 -2.06
C LEU A 44 -0.51 11.54 -3.35
N VAL A 45 -0.90 10.40 -3.87
CA VAL A 45 -1.82 10.27 -5.00
C VAL A 45 -2.92 9.29 -4.64
N TRP A 46 -4.16 9.62 -4.99
CA TRP A 46 -5.30 8.72 -4.76
C TRP A 46 -6.30 8.73 -5.91
N THR A 47 -7.04 7.64 -6.01
CA THR A 47 -8.16 7.50 -6.93
C THR A 47 -9.46 7.95 -6.28
N PRO A 48 -10.48 8.36 -7.05
CA PRO A 48 -11.81 8.55 -6.49
C PRO A 48 -12.37 7.20 -5.99
N TRP A 49 -13.17 7.27 -4.91
CA TRP A 49 -13.77 6.08 -4.29
C TRP A 49 -14.71 5.33 -5.24
N THR A 50 -15.53 6.05 -5.98
CA THR A 50 -16.53 5.47 -6.87
C THR A 50 -16.51 6.11 -8.25
N GLY A 51 -16.82 5.29 -9.26
CA GLY A 51 -17.07 5.75 -10.63
C GLY A 51 -15.86 6.31 -11.38
N PRO A 52 -16.11 6.92 -12.54
CA PRO A 52 -15.08 7.64 -13.28
C PRO A 52 -14.74 8.96 -12.60
N GLY A 53 -13.45 9.21 -12.35
CA GLY A 53 -12.96 10.42 -11.73
C GLY A 53 -11.63 10.87 -12.27
N ARG A 54 -10.94 11.75 -11.55
CA ARG A 54 -9.56 12.17 -11.80
C ARG A 54 -8.66 11.65 -10.69
N LEU A 55 -7.43 11.35 -11.02
CA LEU A 55 -6.40 11.12 -10.01
C LEU A 55 -6.08 12.44 -9.33
N MET A 56 -6.09 12.44 -8.00
CA MET A 56 -5.79 13.60 -7.19
C MET A 56 -4.35 13.51 -6.66
N SER A 57 -3.68 14.64 -6.47
CA SER A 57 -2.33 14.65 -5.91
C SER A 57 -2.16 15.77 -4.90
N GLY A 58 -1.48 15.48 -3.80
CA GLY A 58 -1.21 16.45 -2.74
C GLY A 58 -1.95 16.14 -1.44
N PHE A 59 -1.91 17.10 -0.51
CA PHE A 59 -2.63 17.08 0.76
C PHE A 59 -3.65 18.22 0.80
N GLY A 60 -4.77 17.98 1.46
CA GLY A 60 -5.81 18.98 1.74
C GLY A 60 -6.93 19.02 0.71
N ASP A 61 -7.96 19.82 1.03
CA ASP A 61 -9.19 19.95 0.24
C ASP A 61 -8.95 20.53 -1.14
N ALA A 62 -7.86 21.27 -1.31
CA ALA A 62 -7.46 21.92 -2.55
C ALA A 62 -6.48 21.10 -3.38
N ALA A 63 -6.32 19.80 -3.08
CA ALA A 63 -5.41 18.93 -3.85
C ALA A 63 -5.76 18.94 -5.34
N PRO A 64 -4.85 19.37 -6.23
CA PRO A 64 -5.17 19.48 -7.63
C PRO A 64 -5.30 18.11 -8.29
N PRO A 65 -6.20 17.95 -9.27
CA PRO A 65 -6.22 16.77 -10.09
C PRO A 65 -4.95 16.71 -10.97
N LEU A 66 -4.41 15.52 -11.13
CA LEU A 66 -3.37 15.28 -12.12
C LEU A 66 -3.91 15.55 -13.54
N PRO A 67 -3.09 16.02 -14.50
CA PRO A 67 -3.49 16.26 -15.88
C PRO A 67 -3.66 14.92 -16.63
N ILE A 68 -4.42 14.02 -16.06
CA ILE A 68 -4.74 12.70 -16.57
C ILE A 68 -6.24 12.67 -16.86
N PRO A 69 -6.69 12.17 -18.02
CA PRO A 69 -8.10 12.11 -18.37
C PRO A 69 -8.94 11.34 -17.33
N ARG A 70 -10.19 11.76 -17.16
CA ARG A 70 -11.15 11.04 -16.31
C ARG A 70 -11.31 9.59 -16.78
N ALA A 71 -11.21 8.66 -15.84
CA ALA A 71 -11.36 7.23 -16.11
C ALA A 71 -11.82 6.49 -14.85
N ARG A 72 -12.09 5.20 -14.98
CA ARG A 72 -12.15 4.30 -13.83
C ARG A 72 -10.73 3.85 -13.53
N PHE A 73 -10.18 4.33 -12.43
CA PHE A 73 -8.88 3.91 -11.96
C PHE A 73 -9.02 2.65 -11.11
N GLY A 74 -8.09 1.73 -11.28
CA GLY A 74 -7.99 0.57 -10.41
C GLY A 74 -6.83 0.74 -9.45
N SER A 75 -5.67 0.15 -9.79
CA SER A 75 -4.47 0.25 -8.97
C SER A 75 -3.64 1.47 -9.33
N VAL A 76 -3.09 2.15 -8.33
CA VAL A 76 -2.11 3.23 -8.47
C VAL A 76 -0.88 2.95 -7.62
N ASP A 77 0.31 3.35 -8.11
CA ASP A 77 1.53 3.25 -7.33
C ASP A 77 2.58 4.29 -7.73
N LEU A 78 3.18 4.92 -6.70
CA LEU A 78 4.27 5.88 -6.83
C LEU A 78 5.62 5.20 -6.61
N GLY A 79 6.48 5.31 -7.59
CA GLY A 79 7.84 4.81 -7.48
C GLY A 79 8.84 5.67 -8.22
N THR A 80 9.97 5.09 -8.57
CA THR A 80 10.95 5.74 -9.43
C THR A 80 11.13 4.98 -10.74
N ASP A 81 11.45 5.71 -11.79
CA ASP A 81 11.96 5.12 -13.03
C ASP A 81 13.42 4.64 -12.87
N ALA A 82 13.99 4.09 -13.92
CA ALA A 82 15.37 3.61 -13.91
C ALA A 82 16.42 4.72 -13.69
N ARG A 83 16.04 5.99 -13.83
CA ARG A 83 16.88 7.17 -13.60
C ARG A 83 16.65 7.82 -12.24
N GLY A 84 15.82 7.21 -11.38
CA GLY A 84 15.49 7.73 -10.06
C GLY A 84 14.40 8.83 -10.05
N ARG A 85 13.81 9.19 -11.18
CA ARG A 85 12.74 10.19 -11.25
C ARG A 85 11.43 9.63 -10.73
N THR A 86 10.67 10.43 -9.97
CA THR A 86 9.35 10.04 -9.48
C THR A 86 8.38 9.86 -10.63
N VAL A 87 7.72 8.72 -10.65
CA VAL A 87 6.71 8.34 -11.63
C VAL A 87 5.53 7.68 -10.94
N LEU A 88 4.37 7.76 -11.58
CA LEU A 88 3.16 7.05 -11.16
C LEU A 88 2.85 5.95 -12.19
N VAL A 89 2.70 4.72 -11.74
CA VAL A 89 2.06 3.67 -12.54
C VAL A 89 0.60 3.55 -12.12
N TYR A 90 -0.29 3.41 -13.08
CA TYR A 90 -1.72 3.27 -12.79
C TYR A 90 -2.43 2.41 -13.84
N ARG A 91 -3.46 1.71 -13.38
CA ARG A 91 -4.41 1.02 -14.23
C ARG A 91 -5.61 1.92 -14.49
N SER A 92 -5.95 2.09 -15.75
CA SER A 92 -7.10 2.88 -16.18
C SER A 92 -7.99 2.04 -17.09
N CYS A 93 -9.28 2.06 -16.82
CA CYS A 93 -10.29 1.35 -17.59
C CYS A 93 -11.24 2.36 -18.26
N GLN A 94 -11.66 2.04 -19.48
CA GLN A 94 -12.64 2.89 -20.20
C GLN A 94 -13.97 2.91 -19.44
N ALA A 95 -14.55 4.09 -19.25
CA ALA A 95 -15.81 4.24 -18.52
C ALA A 95 -16.95 3.43 -19.16
N ALA A 96 -17.04 3.44 -20.50
CA ALA A 96 -18.03 2.70 -21.26
C ALA A 96 -17.73 1.20 -21.40
N ARG A 97 -16.49 0.78 -21.15
CA ARG A 97 -16.03 -0.60 -21.28
C ARG A 97 -15.13 -0.97 -20.09
N PRO A 98 -15.69 -1.24 -18.91
CA PRO A 98 -14.91 -1.43 -17.68
C PRO A 98 -13.97 -2.66 -17.71
N ARG A 99 -14.14 -3.54 -18.69
CA ARG A 99 -13.21 -4.66 -18.92
C ARG A 99 -12.01 -4.30 -19.80
N HIS A 100 -12.06 -3.15 -20.50
CA HIS A 100 -10.95 -2.66 -21.32
C HIS A 100 -10.06 -1.75 -20.48
N CYS A 101 -9.13 -2.36 -19.76
CA CYS A 101 -8.18 -1.68 -18.91
C CYS A 101 -6.79 -1.75 -19.53
N ALA A 102 -6.03 -0.68 -19.36
CA ALA A 102 -4.62 -0.63 -19.73
C ALA A 102 -3.80 -0.01 -18.59
N VAL A 103 -2.52 -0.29 -18.59
CA VAL A 103 -1.57 0.26 -17.63
C VAL A 103 -0.81 1.41 -18.27
N TYR A 104 -0.67 2.48 -17.51
CA TYR A 104 0.01 3.70 -17.90
C TYR A 104 1.10 4.06 -16.93
N LEU A 105 2.10 4.75 -17.42
CA LEU A 105 3.13 5.43 -16.64
C LEU A 105 2.96 6.93 -16.82
N TYR A 106 2.87 7.69 -15.73
CA TYR A 106 2.89 9.14 -15.72
C TYR A 106 4.23 9.63 -15.14
N ASP A 107 4.88 10.52 -15.86
CA ASP A 107 6.15 11.15 -15.48
C ASP A 107 5.85 12.57 -14.99
N PHE A 108 6.08 12.84 -13.70
CA PHE A 108 5.81 14.13 -13.08
C PHE A 108 6.67 15.26 -13.62
N ALA A 109 7.91 14.96 -14.05
CA ALA A 109 8.81 15.98 -14.56
C ALA A 109 8.39 16.50 -15.95
N SER A 110 7.91 15.60 -16.81
CA SER A 110 7.47 15.95 -18.16
C SER A 110 5.96 16.15 -18.27
N GLN A 111 5.20 15.83 -17.22
CA GLN A 111 3.74 15.83 -17.18
C GLN A 111 3.08 14.99 -18.30
N ARG A 112 3.78 13.96 -18.76
CA ARG A 112 3.30 13.07 -19.83
C ARG A 112 2.97 11.69 -19.30
N HIS A 113 1.93 11.11 -19.87
CA HIS A 113 1.61 9.70 -19.63
C HIS A 113 1.82 8.88 -20.89
N ARG A 114 2.19 7.63 -20.74
CA ARG A 114 2.33 6.67 -21.82
C ARG A 114 1.79 5.32 -21.42
N ARG A 115 1.15 4.63 -22.36
CA ARG A 115 0.69 3.26 -22.17
C ARG A 115 1.86 2.30 -22.09
N LEU A 116 1.77 1.36 -21.15
CA LEU A 116 2.72 0.25 -21.03
C LEU A 116 2.19 -0.98 -21.81
N ALA A 117 2.07 -0.86 -23.12
CA ALA A 117 1.48 -1.89 -23.99
C ALA A 117 2.14 -3.26 -23.87
N ALA A 118 3.42 -3.32 -23.46
CA ALA A 118 4.13 -4.58 -23.22
C ALA A 118 3.51 -5.41 -22.09
N LEU A 119 2.64 -4.84 -21.24
CA LEU A 119 1.93 -5.58 -20.19
C LEU A 119 0.64 -6.24 -20.69
N ASP A 120 0.14 -5.79 -21.83
CA ASP A 120 -1.11 -6.30 -22.41
C ASP A 120 -0.90 -7.72 -22.95
N ARG A 121 -1.91 -8.55 -22.81
CA ARG A 121 -1.98 -9.88 -23.40
C ARG A 121 -3.42 -10.23 -23.70
N SER A 122 -3.67 -10.73 -24.89
CA SER A 122 -5.01 -11.18 -25.30
C SER A 122 -5.56 -12.25 -24.35
N GLY A 123 -6.81 -12.09 -23.94
CA GLY A 123 -7.50 -13.01 -23.04
C GLY A 123 -7.07 -12.95 -21.56
N CYS A 124 -6.21 -11.98 -21.18
CA CYS A 124 -5.81 -11.75 -19.80
C CYS A 124 -6.15 -10.33 -19.37
N ARG A 125 -6.40 -10.14 -18.08
CA ARG A 125 -6.52 -8.82 -17.44
C ARG A 125 -5.24 -8.53 -16.67
N VAL A 126 -4.81 -7.29 -16.71
CA VAL A 126 -3.82 -6.78 -15.76
C VAL A 126 -4.59 -6.35 -14.51
N GLY A 127 -4.25 -6.92 -13.37
CA GLY A 127 -4.75 -6.56 -12.06
C GLY A 127 -3.97 -5.38 -11.46
N ASP A 128 -3.54 -5.54 -10.22
CA ASP A 128 -2.74 -4.52 -9.55
C ASP A 128 -1.37 -4.33 -10.19
N VAL A 129 -0.85 -3.13 -10.06
CA VAL A 129 0.45 -2.73 -10.60
C VAL A 129 1.25 -2.01 -9.54
N ARG A 130 2.56 -2.26 -9.49
CA ARG A 130 3.52 -1.58 -8.59
C ARG A 130 4.78 -1.24 -9.38
N ILE A 131 5.46 -0.17 -8.94
CA ILE A 131 6.70 0.27 -9.59
C ILE A 131 7.78 0.62 -8.60
N SER A 132 8.98 0.08 -8.80
CA SER A 132 10.17 0.48 -8.06
C SER A 132 11.39 0.44 -8.96
N ARG A 133 12.17 1.52 -9.00
CA ARG A 133 13.41 1.66 -9.76
C ARG A 133 13.27 1.23 -11.22
N GLY A 134 12.16 1.62 -11.85
CA GLY A 134 11.83 1.29 -13.24
C GLY A 134 11.37 -0.15 -13.48
N THR A 135 11.36 -0.99 -12.47
CA THR A 135 10.76 -2.32 -12.53
C THR A 135 9.27 -2.20 -12.24
N VAL A 136 8.44 -2.69 -13.13
CA VAL A 136 6.98 -2.79 -12.92
C VAL A 136 6.63 -4.23 -12.58
N ALA A 137 6.04 -4.44 -11.41
CA ALA A 137 5.38 -5.68 -11.04
C ALA A 137 3.88 -5.55 -11.31
N PHE A 138 3.25 -6.62 -11.78
CA PHE A 138 1.80 -6.61 -12.05
C PHE A 138 1.20 -8.00 -11.94
N ALA A 139 0.01 -8.07 -11.40
CA ALA A 139 -0.79 -9.28 -11.40
C ALA A 139 -1.43 -9.48 -12.78
N ARG A 140 -1.55 -10.73 -13.21
CA ARG A 140 -2.26 -11.10 -14.43
C ARG A 140 -3.27 -12.17 -14.10
N ASP A 141 -4.51 -11.94 -14.52
CA ASP A 141 -5.63 -12.86 -14.44
C ASP A 141 -6.04 -13.27 -15.86
N CYS A 142 -5.93 -14.54 -16.14
CA CYS A 142 -6.27 -15.15 -17.44
C CYS A 142 -7.41 -16.16 -17.33
N GLY A 143 -8.23 -16.06 -16.28
CA GLY A 143 -9.38 -16.91 -16.03
C GLY A 143 -9.02 -18.31 -15.52
N GLY A 144 -8.16 -18.40 -14.51
CA GLY A 144 -7.73 -19.66 -13.86
C GLY A 144 -6.79 -20.51 -14.72
N ARG A 145 -6.10 -19.88 -15.67
CA ARG A 145 -5.16 -20.55 -16.56
C ARG A 145 -3.75 -20.59 -15.97
N ALA A 146 -2.92 -21.45 -16.51
CA ALA A 146 -1.49 -21.55 -16.12
C ALA A 146 -0.71 -20.23 -16.25
N LEU A 147 -1.32 -19.19 -16.83
CA LEU A 147 -0.74 -17.87 -17.00
C LEU A 147 -1.10 -16.89 -15.88
N ASP A 148 -1.99 -17.27 -14.94
CA ASP A 148 -2.28 -16.43 -13.77
C ASP A 148 -1.06 -16.31 -12.88
N GLY A 149 -0.86 -15.14 -12.29
CA GLY A 149 0.24 -14.91 -11.37
C GLY A 149 0.84 -13.53 -11.45
N LEU A 150 1.96 -13.38 -10.77
CA LEU A 150 2.73 -12.14 -10.70
C LEU A 150 3.82 -12.10 -11.77
N TYR A 151 3.92 -10.96 -12.44
CA TYR A 151 4.84 -10.71 -13.54
C TYR A 151 5.71 -9.50 -13.27
N LEU A 152 6.89 -9.49 -13.88
CA LEU A 152 7.82 -8.37 -13.84
C LEU A 152 8.12 -7.88 -15.25
N LYS A 153 8.16 -6.56 -15.40
CA LYS A 153 8.71 -5.84 -16.55
C LYS A 153 9.86 -4.96 -16.08
N ARG A 154 11.07 -5.36 -16.37
CA ARG A 154 12.27 -4.55 -16.13
C ARG A 154 12.62 -3.69 -17.35
N PRO A 155 13.30 -2.55 -17.17
CA PRO A 155 13.80 -1.75 -18.30
C PRO A 155 14.61 -2.62 -19.26
N GLY A 156 14.35 -2.49 -20.57
CA GLY A 156 15.05 -3.22 -21.62
C GLY A 156 14.89 -4.75 -21.65
N LYS A 157 14.12 -5.34 -20.71
CA LYS A 157 13.92 -6.79 -20.65
C LYS A 157 12.47 -7.17 -21.03
N PRO A 158 12.24 -8.39 -21.54
CA PRO A 158 10.89 -8.88 -21.78
C PRO A 158 10.12 -9.06 -20.46
N VAL A 159 8.79 -9.10 -20.54
CA VAL A 159 7.92 -9.46 -19.42
C VAL A 159 8.20 -10.92 -19.04
N ARG A 160 8.36 -11.17 -17.75
CA ARG A 160 8.59 -12.51 -17.21
C ARG A 160 7.69 -12.78 -16.01
N ARG A 161 7.14 -13.99 -15.93
CA ARG A 161 6.44 -14.48 -14.75
C ARG A 161 7.43 -14.68 -13.60
N MET A 162 7.05 -14.29 -12.40
CA MET A 162 7.83 -14.55 -11.19
C MET A 162 7.72 -16.04 -10.82
N ARG A 163 8.86 -16.70 -10.72
CA ARG A 163 8.92 -18.07 -10.23
C ARG A 163 8.77 -18.10 -8.70
N GLY A 164 8.07 -19.10 -8.18
CA GLY A 164 7.88 -19.28 -6.73
C GLY A 164 6.87 -18.31 -6.09
N VAL A 165 6.17 -17.52 -6.91
CA VAL A 165 5.02 -16.72 -6.47
C VAL A 165 3.77 -17.31 -7.09
N PRO A 166 2.85 -17.86 -6.28
CA PRO A 166 1.57 -18.36 -6.77
C PRO A 166 0.65 -17.20 -7.20
N ALA A 167 -0.58 -17.49 -7.56
CA ALA A 167 -1.60 -16.44 -7.70
C ALA A 167 -1.72 -15.66 -6.38
N VAL A 168 -1.70 -14.34 -6.47
CA VAL A 168 -1.69 -13.45 -5.30
C VAL A 168 -2.95 -12.59 -5.25
N ARG A 169 -3.44 -12.30 -4.05
CA ARG A 169 -4.55 -11.37 -3.82
C ARG A 169 -4.08 -9.92 -3.86
N SER A 170 -3.00 -9.65 -3.16
CA SER A 170 -2.36 -8.34 -3.10
C SER A 170 -0.85 -8.52 -3.07
N PHE A 171 -0.13 -7.53 -3.57
CA PHE A 171 1.33 -7.49 -3.52
C PHE A 171 1.83 -6.05 -3.56
N ASP A 172 3.07 -5.89 -3.11
CA ASP A 172 3.81 -4.64 -3.25
C ASP A 172 5.27 -4.88 -3.63
N LEU A 173 5.93 -3.85 -4.16
CA LEU A 173 7.30 -3.91 -4.64
C LEU A 173 8.12 -2.72 -4.14
N ASP A 174 9.19 -3.00 -3.39
CA ASP A 174 10.22 -1.99 -3.13
C ASP A 174 11.62 -2.53 -3.43
N GLY A 175 12.36 -1.81 -4.26
CA GLY A 175 13.68 -2.22 -4.73
C GLY A 175 13.68 -3.58 -5.39
N ASN A 176 14.33 -4.53 -4.75
CA ASN A 176 14.41 -5.94 -5.14
C ASN A 176 13.55 -6.87 -4.28
N THR A 177 12.65 -6.33 -3.48
CA THR A 177 11.79 -7.08 -2.58
C THR A 177 10.34 -6.99 -3.04
N VAL A 178 9.66 -8.12 -3.04
CA VAL A 178 8.22 -8.22 -3.26
C VAL A 178 7.60 -8.80 -2.00
N ALA A 179 6.62 -8.09 -1.43
CA ALA A 179 5.70 -8.65 -0.45
C ALA A 179 4.42 -9.09 -1.16
N PHE A 180 3.80 -10.17 -0.71
CA PHE A 180 2.55 -10.65 -1.30
C PHE A 180 1.71 -11.44 -0.32
N ILE A 181 0.42 -11.44 -0.54
CA ILE A 181 -0.57 -12.25 0.15
C ILE A 181 -0.93 -13.43 -0.73
N HIS A 182 -0.77 -14.61 -0.17
CA HIS A 182 -1.16 -15.88 -0.78
C HIS A 182 -2.22 -16.55 0.07
N SER A 183 -3.29 -17.02 -0.55
CA SER A 183 -4.35 -17.78 0.11
C SER A 183 -4.49 -19.17 -0.49
N GLN A 184 -4.74 -20.14 0.38
CA GLN A 184 -5.04 -21.51 0.02
C GLN A 184 -6.33 -21.93 0.72
N GLN A 185 -7.20 -22.57 -0.05
CA GLN A 185 -8.43 -23.16 0.46
C GLN A 185 -8.33 -24.68 0.36
N ARG A 186 -8.82 -25.37 1.38
CA ARG A 186 -8.95 -26.83 1.43
C ARG A 186 -10.29 -27.17 2.03
N ASP A 187 -10.87 -28.28 1.62
CA ASP A 187 -12.14 -28.76 2.16
C ASP A 187 -12.07 -28.88 3.70
N GLY A 188 -13.12 -28.49 4.35
CA GLY A 188 -13.30 -28.58 5.79
C GLY A 188 -13.86 -29.94 6.22
N PRO A 189 -14.09 -30.13 7.52
CA PRO A 189 -14.62 -31.39 8.07
C PRO A 189 -16.10 -31.60 7.80
N GLU A 190 -16.84 -30.54 7.53
CA GLU A 190 -18.29 -30.57 7.30
C GLU A 190 -18.61 -30.06 5.88
N GLU A 191 -19.73 -30.50 5.32
CA GLU A 191 -20.28 -29.95 4.10
C GLU A 191 -20.47 -28.42 4.25
N SER A 192 -20.09 -27.66 3.25
CA SER A 192 -20.10 -26.19 3.26
C SER A 192 -19.05 -25.51 4.16
N THR A 193 -18.11 -26.26 4.73
CA THR A 193 -16.97 -25.66 5.45
C THR A 193 -15.68 -25.84 4.67
N TRP A 194 -14.71 -24.93 4.90
CA TRP A 194 -13.36 -25.06 4.33
C TRP A 194 -12.31 -24.43 5.22
N TRP A 195 -11.13 -24.99 5.18
CA TRP A 195 -9.96 -24.39 5.77
C TRP A 195 -9.41 -23.30 4.84
N LEU A 196 -9.31 -22.09 5.33
CA LEU A 196 -8.64 -20.99 4.67
C LEU A 196 -7.31 -20.72 5.38
N THR A 197 -6.23 -20.78 4.61
CA THR A 197 -4.89 -20.36 5.07
C THR A 197 -4.46 -19.15 4.27
N ILE A 198 -4.17 -18.04 4.96
CA ILE A 198 -3.70 -16.80 4.36
C ILE A 198 -2.29 -16.55 4.86
N GLU A 199 -1.37 -16.27 3.96
CA GLU A 199 0.03 -16.05 4.26
C GLU A 199 0.52 -14.71 3.71
N VAL A 200 1.17 -13.92 4.56
CA VAL A 200 1.96 -12.77 4.15
C VAL A 200 3.39 -13.23 3.96
N ARG A 201 3.92 -13.04 2.77
CA ARG A 201 5.25 -13.52 2.40
C ARG A 201 6.07 -12.43 1.74
N VAL A 202 7.39 -12.54 1.84
CA VAL A 202 8.35 -11.70 1.10
C VAL A 202 9.29 -12.56 0.27
N LEU A 203 9.65 -12.02 -0.90
CA LEU A 203 10.58 -12.67 -1.84
C LEU A 203 11.58 -11.63 -2.35
N GLN A 204 12.85 -11.91 -2.23
CA GLN A 204 13.89 -11.15 -2.93
C GLN A 204 13.91 -11.54 -4.42
N LEU A 205 13.88 -10.56 -5.32
CA LEU A 205 13.93 -10.82 -6.76
C LEU A 205 15.19 -11.59 -7.13
N GLY A 206 14.99 -12.74 -7.79
CA GLY A 206 16.07 -13.67 -8.12
C GLY A 206 16.14 -14.88 -7.20
N GLN A 207 15.58 -14.82 -6.01
CA GLN A 207 15.44 -16.00 -5.14
C GLN A 207 14.27 -16.88 -5.58
N ARG A 208 14.34 -18.16 -5.26
CA ARG A 208 13.26 -19.14 -5.55
C ARG A 208 12.32 -19.37 -4.36
N ARG A 209 12.75 -19.01 -3.15
CA ARG A 209 12.00 -19.26 -1.92
C ARG A 209 11.61 -17.95 -1.26
N SER A 210 10.34 -17.81 -0.99
CA SER A 210 9.81 -16.70 -0.20
C SER A 210 9.89 -17.00 1.30
N ARG A 211 10.02 -15.95 2.11
CA ARG A 211 9.97 -16.02 3.56
C ARG A 211 8.55 -15.76 4.03
N LEU A 212 8.08 -16.54 4.99
CA LEU A 212 6.82 -16.31 5.69
C LEU A 212 6.99 -15.21 6.73
N LEU A 213 6.11 -14.21 6.72
CA LEU A 213 6.04 -13.16 7.72
C LEU A 213 4.86 -13.35 8.69
N ALA A 214 3.70 -13.73 8.16
CA ALA A 214 2.51 -14.00 8.96
C ALA A 214 1.69 -15.11 8.32
N ARG A 215 0.94 -15.83 9.14
CA ARG A 215 -0.02 -16.85 8.72
C ARG A 215 -1.26 -16.78 9.58
N GLU A 216 -2.40 -16.69 8.93
CA GLU A 216 -3.72 -16.92 9.53
C GLU A 216 -4.28 -18.22 8.99
N ARG A 217 -4.86 -19.02 9.85
CA ARG A 217 -5.56 -20.25 9.47
C ARG A 217 -6.88 -20.34 10.22
N GLN A 218 -7.94 -20.51 9.48
CA GLN A 218 -9.29 -20.57 10.04
C GLN A 218 -10.16 -21.57 9.30
N LEU A 219 -11.13 -22.12 10.01
CA LEU A 219 -12.25 -22.83 9.44
C LEU A 219 -13.30 -21.78 9.06
N VAL A 220 -13.64 -21.72 7.79
CA VAL A 220 -14.68 -20.82 7.28
C VAL A 220 -15.96 -21.64 7.12
N SER A 221 -17.04 -21.11 7.67
CA SER A 221 -18.42 -21.56 7.47
C SER A 221 -19.19 -20.52 6.67
N PRO A 222 -20.43 -20.78 6.27
CA PRO A 222 -21.27 -19.79 5.59
C PRO A 222 -21.42 -18.47 6.35
N ALA A 223 -21.35 -18.49 7.68
CA ALA A 223 -21.27 -17.27 8.47
C ALA A 223 -19.79 -16.77 8.49
N PRO A 224 -19.52 -15.52 8.07
CA PRO A 224 -18.17 -14.99 8.07
C PRO A 224 -17.65 -14.89 9.50
N SER A 225 -16.65 -15.70 9.82
CA SER A 225 -15.94 -15.66 11.10
C SER A 225 -14.45 -15.87 10.86
N GLY A 226 -13.61 -15.27 11.71
CA GLY A 226 -12.18 -15.44 11.66
C GLY A 226 -11.40 -14.23 11.16
N ALA A 227 -10.12 -14.43 10.83
CA ALA A 227 -9.22 -13.37 10.44
C ALA A 227 -8.86 -13.43 8.95
N TYR A 228 -8.98 -12.30 8.26
CA TYR A 228 -8.63 -12.13 6.85
C TYR A 228 -7.48 -11.13 6.73
N VAL A 229 -6.64 -11.33 5.73
CA VAL A 229 -5.57 -10.40 5.37
C VAL A 229 -5.86 -9.92 3.94
N GLU A 230 -5.95 -8.60 3.77
CA GLU A 230 -6.45 -8.01 2.53
C GLU A 230 -5.35 -7.35 1.71
N ASP A 231 -4.73 -6.32 2.20
CA ASP A 231 -3.76 -5.53 1.45
C ASP A 231 -2.36 -5.63 2.07
N VAL A 232 -1.34 -5.52 1.24
CA VAL A 232 0.06 -5.51 1.68
C VAL A 232 0.80 -4.35 1.04
N ARG A 233 1.60 -3.66 1.87
CA ARG A 233 2.51 -2.59 1.48
C ARG A 233 3.92 -2.90 1.96
N LEU A 234 4.90 -2.30 1.31
CA LEU A 234 6.30 -2.57 1.55
C LEU A 234 7.10 -1.26 1.58
N ASP A 235 8.01 -1.16 2.50
CA ASP A 235 9.15 -0.26 2.42
C ASP A 235 10.46 -1.05 2.49
N SER A 236 11.60 -0.36 2.53
CA SER A 236 12.91 -1.00 2.54
C SER A 236 13.18 -1.86 3.79
N ARG A 237 12.41 -1.69 4.86
CA ARG A 237 12.64 -2.35 6.16
C ARG A 237 11.49 -3.25 6.59
N PHE A 238 10.26 -2.87 6.27
CA PHE A 238 9.05 -3.50 6.80
C PHE A 238 8.07 -3.88 5.69
N ALA A 239 7.34 -4.96 5.92
CA ALA A 239 6.09 -5.25 5.26
C ALA A 239 4.94 -4.86 6.20
N TYR A 240 3.91 -4.27 5.63
CA TYR A 240 2.68 -3.80 6.27
C TYR A 240 1.53 -4.55 5.66
N TRP A 241 0.53 -4.93 6.45
CA TRP A 241 -0.67 -5.56 5.92
C TRP A 241 -1.89 -5.22 6.76
N GLU A 242 -3.01 -5.19 6.08
CA GLU A 242 -4.32 -5.07 6.69
C GLU A 242 -4.80 -6.44 7.15
N ARG A 243 -5.27 -6.51 8.41
CA ARG A 243 -5.90 -7.66 9.01
C ARG A 243 -7.30 -7.30 9.44
N GLN A 244 -8.29 -8.04 8.96
CA GLN A 244 -9.69 -7.93 9.35
C GLN A 244 -10.05 -9.14 10.20
N VAL A 245 -10.66 -8.92 11.35
CA VAL A 245 -11.11 -9.98 12.25
C VAL A 245 -12.61 -9.90 12.39
N PHE A 246 -13.28 -10.94 11.94
CA PHE A 246 -14.73 -11.10 12.03
C PHE A 246 -15.04 -11.98 13.24
N THR A 247 -15.51 -11.34 14.30
CA THR A 247 -16.08 -11.96 15.51
C THR A 247 -17.41 -11.27 15.76
N GLU A 248 -17.98 -11.36 16.97
CA GLU A 248 -19.11 -10.52 17.36
C GLU A 248 -18.82 -9.03 17.17
N ASP A 249 -17.52 -8.66 17.32
CA ASP A 249 -17.02 -7.31 17.00
C ASP A 249 -16.12 -7.39 15.77
N PHE A 250 -16.47 -6.72 14.68
CA PHE A 250 -15.56 -6.54 13.55
C PHE A 250 -14.39 -5.64 13.97
N ARG A 251 -13.17 -6.08 13.64
CA ARG A 251 -11.94 -5.31 13.87
C ARG A 251 -11.11 -5.26 12.61
N GLN A 252 -10.52 -4.11 12.36
CA GLN A 252 -9.60 -3.90 11.25
C GLN A 252 -8.31 -3.29 11.80
N GLU A 253 -7.19 -3.88 11.45
CA GLU A 253 -5.87 -3.54 12.00
C GLU A 253 -4.87 -3.41 10.86
N ILE A 254 -3.95 -2.46 10.95
CA ILE A 254 -2.75 -2.44 10.13
C ILE A 254 -1.60 -2.93 10.99
N LEU A 255 -0.98 -4.01 10.54
CA LEU A 255 0.15 -4.64 11.18
C LEU A 255 1.41 -4.43 10.35
N ARG A 256 2.57 -4.43 11.00
CA ARG A 256 3.88 -4.45 10.31
C ARG A 256 4.81 -5.49 10.90
N ARG A 257 5.76 -5.92 10.09
CA ARG A 257 6.87 -6.78 10.53
C ARG A 257 8.13 -6.46 9.71
N PRO A 258 9.35 -6.53 10.34
CA PRO A 258 10.59 -6.44 9.57
C PRO A 258 10.63 -7.50 8.47
N ILE A 259 11.07 -7.12 7.26
CA ILE A 259 11.14 -8.04 6.10
C ILE A 259 12.10 -9.22 6.31
N ASN A 260 13.06 -9.08 7.24
CA ASN A 260 13.95 -10.17 7.66
C ASN A 260 13.29 -11.12 8.66
N GLY A 261 12.08 -10.83 9.16
CA GLY A 261 11.34 -11.66 10.10
C GLY A 261 11.92 -11.67 11.52
N SER A 262 12.82 -10.73 11.87
CA SER A 262 13.57 -10.72 13.14
C SER A 262 12.72 -10.44 14.38
N ALA A 263 11.52 -9.91 14.22
CA ALA A 263 10.61 -9.59 15.32
C ALA A 263 9.17 -10.02 15.00
N PRO A 264 8.32 -10.18 16.01
CA PRO A 264 6.89 -10.42 15.80
C PRO A 264 6.22 -9.21 15.12
N PRO A 265 5.01 -9.40 14.54
CA PRO A 265 4.21 -8.29 14.04
C PRO A 265 3.87 -7.27 15.12
N THR A 266 3.87 -6.00 14.76
CA THR A 266 3.46 -4.87 15.61
C THR A 266 2.24 -4.21 15.01
N GLN A 267 1.22 -3.96 15.80
CA GLN A 267 0.03 -3.21 15.40
C GLN A 267 0.37 -1.73 15.30
N LEU A 268 -0.09 -1.09 14.21
CA LEU A 268 0.12 0.32 13.94
C LEU A 268 -1.14 1.14 14.12
N GLU A 269 -2.22 0.68 13.53
CA GLU A 269 -3.49 1.36 13.50
C GLU A 269 -4.60 0.33 13.73
N ARG A 270 -5.69 0.78 14.32
CA ARG A 270 -6.86 -0.04 14.56
C ARG A 270 -8.11 0.79 14.35
N ALA A 271 -9.01 0.30 13.51
CA ALA A 271 -10.35 0.81 13.42
C ALA A 271 -11.21 0.22 14.55
N GLY A 272 -12.07 1.07 15.12
CA GLY A 272 -12.92 0.71 16.24
C GLY A 272 -13.95 -0.37 15.94
N ARG A 273 -14.81 -0.63 16.93
CA ARG A 273 -15.92 -1.58 16.83
C ARG A 273 -16.89 -1.17 15.74
N LEU A 274 -17.05 -2.02 14.74
CA LEU A 274 -18.17 -1.92 13.82
C LEU A 274 -19.33 -2.74 14.39
N TYR A 275 -20.32 -2.07 14.97
CA TYR A 275 -21.65 -2.67 15.01
C TYR A 275 -22.14 -2.81 13.58
N VAL A 276 -22.83 -3.91 13.29
CA VAL A 276 -23.24 -4.38 11.95
C VAL A 276 -23.93 -3.31 11.08
N ASP A 277 -24.35 -2.18 11.65
CA ASP A 277 -25.08 -1.11 10.99
C ASP A 277 -24.29 0.19 10.72
N THR A 278 -23.03 0.29 11.12
CA THR A 278 -22.25 1.52 10.89
C THR A 278 -20.87 1.20 10.33
N TYR A 279 -20.73 1.32 9.03
CA TYR A 279 -19.45 1.28 8.30
C TYR A 279 -18.56 2.51 8.59
N ALA A 280 -18.88 3.31 9.61
CA ALA A 280 -18.31 4.62 9.84
C ALA A 280 -16.81 4.63 10.17
N ASP A 281 -16.27 3.54 10.74
CA ASP A 281 -14.88 3.47 11.21
C ASP A 281 -13.98 2.51 10.43
N ARG A 282 -14.43 2.06 9.28
CA ARG A 282 -13.64 1.14 8.45
C ARG A 282 -12.41 1.87 7.89
N LEU A 283 -11.26 1.23 7.98
CA LEU A 283 -10.10 1.65 7.19
C LEU A 283 -10.39 1.35 5.71
N GLY A 284 -10.19 2.35 4.88
CA GLY A 284 -10.20 2.18 3.43
C GLY A 284 -8.83 1.72 2.92
N SER A 285 -8.33 2.38 1.87
CA SER A 285 -6.97 2.12 1.41
C SER A 285 -5.93 2.80 2.31
N TYR A 286 -4.71 2.30 2.27
CA TYR A 286 -3.58 2.92 2.95
C TYR A 286 -2.32 2.92 2.09
N ALA A 287 -1.39 3.81 2.41
CA ALA A 287 -0.08 3.89 1.80
C ALA A 287 0.98 4.20 2.86
N VAL A 288 2.20 3.73 2.63
CA VAL A 288 3.34 3.96 3.53
C VAL A 288 4.45 4.65 2.75
N SER A 289 5.05 5.69 3.35
CA SER A 289 6.20 6.37 2.79
C SER A 289 7.09 6.92 3.89
N GLY A 290 8.28 6.35 4.02
CA GLY A 290 9.23 6.72 5.07
C GLY A 290 8.70 6.40 6.46
N ASP A 291 8.54 7.43 7.29
CA ASP A 291 8.01 7.35 8.65
C ASP A 291 6.51 7.68 8.75
N ARG A 292 5.81 7.78 7.63
CA ARG A 292 4.41 8.17 7.56
C ARG A 292 3.55 7.08 6.96
N MET A 293 2.38 6.91 7.55
CA MET A 293 1.29 6.12 7.01
C MET A 293 0.12 7.05 6.67
N TYR A 294 -0.41 6.89 5.48
CA TYR A 294 -1.59 7.58 4.98
C TYR A 294 -2.70 6.55 4.85
N TYR A 295 -3.88 6.85 5.36
CA TYR A 295 -5.02 5.96 5.26
C TYR A 295 -6.31 6.74 5.09
N SER A 296 -7.30 6.14 4.46
CA SER A 296 -8.65 6.69 4.35
C SER A 296 -9.56 6.03 5.38
N ARG A 297 -10.47 6.83 5.94
CA ARG A 297 -11.60 6.35 6.72
C ARG A 297 -12.87 6.82 6.02
N PRO A 298 -13.65 5.92 5.45
CA PRO A 298 -14.94 6.30 4.90
C PRO A 298 -15.85 6.73 6.05
N ALA A 299 -16.40 7.95 5.97
CA ALA A 299 -17.44 8.40 6.86
C ALA A 299 -18.79 8.19 6.20
N TYR A 300 -19.70 7.50 6.86
CA TYR A 300 -21.08 7.40 6.41
C TYR A 300 -21.83 8.68 6.80
N VAL A 301 -22.25 9.43 5.83
CA VAL A 301 -23.14 10.58 6.08
C VAL A 301 -24.57 10.08 6.02
N THR A 302 -25.26 10.05 7.16
CA THR A 302 -26.67 9.67 7.24
C THR A 302 -27.51 10.52 6.30
N GLY A 303 -28.20 9.90 5.37
CA GLY A 303 -29.12 10.55 4.43
C GLY A 303 -28.60 10.76 3.00
N SER A 304 -27.36 10.42 2.69
CA SER A 304 -26.85 10.34 1.34
C SER A 304 -26.06 9.05 1.15
N GLU A 305 -26.16 8.42 0.01
CA GLU A 305 -25.34 7.25 -0.36
C GLU A 305 -23.87 7.63 -0.64
N ALA A 306 -23.43 8.81 -0.25
CA ALA A 306 -22.08 9.29 -0.47
C ALA A 306 -21.19 8.96 0.72
N PHE A 307 -20.15 8.19 0.47
CA PHE A 307 -19.09 7.98 1.44
C PHE A 307 -18.10 9.13 1.36
N ILE A 308 -17.91 9.85 2.46
CA ILE A 308 -16.82 10.81 2.61
C ILE A 308 -15.70 10.07 3.33
N ALA A 309 -14.56 9.93 2.66
CA ALA A 309 -13.37 9.40 3.28
C ALA A 309 -12.51 10.55 3.81
N GLN A 310 -11.98 10.39 5.01
CA GLN A 310 -10.90 11.23 5.51
C GLN A 310 -9.56 10.56 5.17
N VAL A 311 -8.61 11.36 4.69
CA VAL A 311 -7.23 10.91 4.52
C VAL A 311 -6.42 11.50 5.67
N ALA A 312 -5.87 10.66 6.51
CA ALA A 312 -5.03 11.07 7.62
C ALA A 312 -3.59 10.64 7.38
N GLY A 313 -2.63 11.44 7.82
CA GLY A 313 -1.22 11.12 7.84
C GLY A 313 -0.79 10.92 9.29
N THR A 314 -0.47 9.69 9.66
CA THR A 314 0.02 9.36 11.00
C THR A 314 1.52 9.10 10.95
N PRO A 315 2.31 9.71 11.83
CA PRO A 315 3.72 9.38 11.96
C PRO A 315 3.87 7.90 12.34
N VAL A 316 4.47 7.12 11.47
CA VAL A 316 4.56 5.68 11.65
C VAL A 316 5.60 5.28 12.67
N PHE A 317 6.31 6.17 13.30
CA PHE A 317 7.23 5.85 14.41
C PHE A 317 8.28 6.88 14.69
N ARG A 318 8.55 6.88 15.91
CA ARG A 318 9.91 6.99 16.47
C ARG A 318 10.27 5.76 17.29
#